data_5c50feafe7de2654243acaac98614f3c
#
_entry.id   5c50feafe7de2654243acaac98614f3c
#
_cell.length_a   1.000
_cell.length_b   1.000
_cell.length_c   1.000
_cell.angle_alpha   90.00
_cell.angle_beta   90.00
_cell.angle_gamma   90.00
#
_symmetry.space_group_name_H-M   'P 1'
#
loop_
_entity.id
_entity.type
_entity.pdbx_description
1 polymer ?
#
loop_
_entity_poly.entity_id
_entity_poly.type
_entity_poly.pdbx_seq_one_letter_code
_entity_poly.pdbx_strand_id
1 'polypeptide(L)'
;MGTEGARTGRLGLLLDQFDQAREMAQVRLTGLGDEEYLWEPVPGCWSLRRRGEATTPRAFGPGEWVLDLGAPDIPASEYAEVARQAADGMTVAMIADDWSVSVERVEQVLAHTGAPEPDRTPVTTIAWRLAHLHVQFAGGWEWTFGARRQDPKLSVDFTPSAASALDRFWTLVDRWRDSVAGVTDEQLDTVGFSQYPYGSAPDDPFVGVLSGANLEFIHHMAEIALLRDLWRARSTSASQS
;
A
#
# COMPACT_ATOMS: atom_id res chain seq x y z
N MET A 1 -19.43 -17.57 -26.15
CA MET A 1 -19.36 -17.76 -24.70
C MET A 1 -18.70 -19.12 -24.47
N GLY A 2 -17.37 -19.13 -24.40
CA GLY A 2 -16.61 -20.32 -24.07
C GLY A 2 -16.56 -20.42 -22.55
N THR A 3 -17.03 -21.50 -22.00
CA THR A 3 -16.79 -21.90 -20.61
C THR A 3 -15.29 -22.15 -20.48
N GLU A 4 -14.54 -21.13 -20.05
CA GLU A 4 -13.21 -21.33 -19.52
C GLU A 4 -13.33 -22.36 -18.39
N GLY A 5 -12.65 -23.50 -18.54
CA GLY A 5 -12.75 -24.59 -17.56
C GLY A 5 -12.37 -24.04 -16.20
N ALA A 6 -13.21 -24.32 -15.20
CA ALA A 6 -12.97 -23.89 -13.82
C ALA A 6 -11.52 -24.22 -13.44
N ARG A 7 -10.74 -23.21 -13.07
CA ARG A 7 -9.37 -23.40 -12.57
C ARG A 7 -9.46 -24.23 -11.30
N THR A 8 -8.80 -25.38 -11.29
CA THR A 8 -8.80 -26.30 -10.15
C THR A 8 -7.52 -26.13 -9.34
N GLY A 9 -7.59 -26.36 -8.03
CA GLY A 9 -6.43 -26.24 -7.13
C GLY A 9 -6.29 -24.87 -6.47
N ARG A 10 -5.25 -24.75 -5.64
CA ARG A 10 -4.98 -23.55 -4.81
C ARG A 10 -4.68 -22.30 -5.66
N LEU A 11 -3.86 -22.47 -6.69
CA LEU A 11 -3.56 -21.39 -7.62
C LEU A 11 -4.82 -20.88 -8.32
N GLY A 12 -5.68 -21.81 -8.78
CA GLY A 12 -6.94 -21.47 -9.43
C GLY A 12 -7.82 -20.61 -8.54
N LEU A 13 -8.01 -21.03 -7.28
CA LEU A 13 -8.82 -20.30 -6.31
C LEU A 13 -8.28 -18.88 -6.04
N LEU A 14 -6.96 -18.72 -5.87
CA LEU A 14 -6.33 -17.42 -5.62
C LEU A 14 -6.43 -16.51 -6.84
N LEU A 15 -6.28 -17.04 -8.05
CA LEU A 15 -6.46 -16.28 -9.28
C LEU A 15 -7.92 -15.88 -9.50
N ASP A 16 -8.87 -16.76 -9.23
CA ASP A 16 -10.30 -16.43 -9.36
C ASP A 16 -10.71 -15.34 -8.36
N GLN A 17 -10.21 -15.39 -7.12
CA GLN A 17 -10.42 -14.34 -6.14
C GLN A 17 -9.85 -13.00 -6.61
N PHE A 18 -8.62 -13.02 -7.13
CA PHE A 18 -7.96 -11.82 -7.65
C PHE A 18 -8.69 -11.24 -8.86
N ASP A 19 -9.05 -12.09 -9.84
CA ASP A 19 -9.76 -11.68 -11.05
C ASP A 19 -11.13 -11.05 -10.71
N GLN A 20 -11.89 -11.61 -9.76
CA GLN A 20 -13.15 -11.02 -9.28
C GLN A 20 -12.93 -9.65 -8.61
N ALA A 21 -11.94 -9.54 -7.73
CA ALA A 21 -11.62 -8.28 -7.08
C ALA A 21 -11.17 -7.22 -8.10
N ARG A 22 -10.39 -7.62 -9.12
CA ARG A 22 -9.94 -6.76 -10.21
C ARG A 22 -11.11 -6.24 -11.05
N GLU A 23 -12.05 -7.08 -11.44
CA GLU A 23 -13.25 -6.68 -12.18
C GLU A 23 -14.09 -5.67 -11.37
N MET A 24 -14.32 -5.93 -10.09
CA MET A 24 -15.02 -5.01 -9.20
C MET A 24 -14.29 -3.65 -9.10
N ALA A 25 -12.97 -3.67 -8.95
CA ALA A 25 -12.15 -2.47 -8.86
C ALA A 25 -12.18 -1.66 -10.16
N GLN A 26 -12.13 -2.30 -11.34
CA GLN A 26 -12.23 -1.62 -12.64
C GLN A 26 -13.55 -0.87 -12.76
N VAL A 27 -14.67 -1.50 -12.39
CA VAL A 27 -15.99 -0.85 -12.37
C VAL A 27 -16.00 0.34 -11.41
N ARG A 28 -15.47 0.15 -10.20
CA ARG A 28 -15.44 1.19 -9.16
C ARG A 28 -14.54 2.38 -9.53
N LEU A 29 -13.47 2.16 -10.30
CA LEU A 29 -12.50 3.21 -10.69
C LEU A 29 -12.87 3.90 -12.01
N THR A 30 -13.87 3.43 -12.72
CA THR A 30 -14.34 4.08 -13.95
C THR A 30 -14.74 5.54 -13.70
N GLY A 31 -14.19 6.46 -14.51
CA GLY A 31 -14.49 7.90 -14.43
C GLY A 31 -13.85 8.61 -13.22
N LEU A 32 -12.80 8.05 -12.59
CA LEU A 32 -12.01 8.75 -11.59
C LEU A 32 -11.31 9.95 -12.22
N GLY A 33 -11.59 11.17 -11.72
CA GLY A 33 -10.96 12.41 -12.15
C GLY A 33 -9.82 12.84 -11.22
N ASP A 34 -8.97 13.77 -11.69
CA ASP A 34 -7.78 14.21 -10.96
C ASP A 34 -8.13 14.90 -9.62
N GLU A 35 -9.21 15.68 -9.57
CA GLU A 35 -9.67 16.32 -8.33
C GLU A 35 -10.12 15.29 -7.28
N GLU A 36 -10.87 14.26 -7.68
CA GLU A 36 -11.29 13.17 -6.82
C GLU A 36 -10.08 12.32 -6.37
N TYR A 37 -9.15 12.08 -7.28
CA TYR A 37 -7.94 11.30 -7.06
C TYR A 37 -7.03 11.92 -5.98
N LEU A 38 -6.86 13.25 -6.01
CA LEU A 38 -6.01 14.00 -5.07
C LEU A 38 -6.78 14.54 -3.84
N TRP A 39 -8.09 14.30 -3.75
CA TRP A 39 -8.89 14.84 -2.67
C TRP A 39 -8.43 14.34 -1.30
N GLU A 40 -8.16 15.29 -0.40
CA GLU A 40 -7.86 15.04 1.01
C GLU A 40 -9.15 15.03 1.83
N PRO A 41 -9.62 13.85 2.30
CA PRO A 41 -10.85 13.77 3.10
C PRO A 41 -10.71 14.44 4.47
N VAL A 42 -9.49 14.52 4.99
CA VAL A 42 -9.14 15.23 6.21
C VAL A 42 -7.81 15.97 6.03
N PRO A 43 -7.62 17.15 6.65
CA PRO A 43 -6.36 17.88 6.58
C PRO A 43 -5.18 17.02 7.08
N GLY A 44 -4.07 17.04 6.34
CA GLY A 44 -2.84 16.35 6.73
C GLY A 44 -2.90 14.82 6.58
N CYS A 45 -3.88 14.29 5.85
CA CYS A 45 -3.91 12.86 5.52
C CYS A 45 -2.72 12.46 4.64
N TRP A 46 -2.43 11.18 4.60
CA TRP A 46 -1.42 10.65 3.68
C TRP A 46 -1.86 10.85 2.24
N SER A 47 -0.98 11.40 1.43
CA SER A 47 -1.33 11.86 0.08
C SER A 47 -0.16 11.74 -0.89
N LEU A 48 -0.44 11.97 -2.15
CA LEU A 48 0.55 12.25 -3.17
C LEU A 48 0.75 13.77 -3.22
N ARG A 49 1.99 14.24 -3.02
CA ARG A 49 2.31 15.67 -2.98
C ARG A 49 3.48 16.00 -3.90
N ARG A 50 3.63 17.27 -4.26
CA ARG A 50 4.88 17.73 -4.84
C ARG A 50 6.00 17.62 -3.80
N ARG A 51 7.20 17.25 -4.22
CA ARG A 51 8.34 17.05 -3.31
C ARG A 51 8.58 18.25 -2.39
N GLY A 52 8.44 19.48 -2.91
CA GLY A 52 8.60 20.70 -2.12
C GLY A 52 7.46 21.00 -1.13
N GLU A 53 6.36 20.26 -1.21
CA GLU A 53 5.15 20.40 -0.39
C GLU A 53 4.96 19.20 0.56
N ALA A 54 5.92 18.26 0.56
CA ALA A 54 5.87 17.08 1.42
C ALA A 54 5.84 17.49 2.90
N THR A 55 5.00 16.85 3.68
CA THR A 55 4.80 17.13 5.12
C THR A 55 5.73 16.31 6.00
N THR A 56 6.40 15.30 5.44
CA THR A 56 7.33 14.44 6.16
C THR A 56 8.65 14.25 5.40
N PRO A 57 9.80 14.15 6.09
CA PRO A 57 11.08 13.78 5.49
C PRO A 57 11.09 12.34 4.95
N ARG A 58 10.14 11.49 5.36
CA ARG A 58 9.98 10.12 4.87
C ARG A 58 9.24 10.02 3.53
N ALA A 59 8.80 11.14 2.96
CA ALA A 59 8.20 11.15 1.63
C ALA A 59 9.18 10.60 0.59
N PHE A 60 8.73 9.69 -0.26
CA PHE A 60 9.59 9.02 -1.22
C PHE A 60 8.99 8.98 -2.64
N GLY A 61 9.86 8.76 -3.61
CA GLY A 61 9.58 8.69 -5.04
C GLY A 61 10.72 9.31 -5.83
N PRO A 62 11.01 8.91 -7.07
CA PRO A 62 12.13 9.43 -7.84
C PRO A 62 11.86 10.80 -8.46
N GLY A 63 10.60 11.15 -8.74
CA GLY A 63 10.18 12.31 -9.52
C GLY A 63 9.81 13.54 -8.71
N GLU A 64 9.09 14.44 -9.36
CA GLU A 64 8.53 15.67 -8.76
C GLU A 64 7.44 15.35 -7.71
N TRP A 65 6.66 14.30 -7.96
CA TRP A 65 5.62 13.84 -7.06
C TRP A 65 6.13 12.72 -6.17
N VAL A 66 5.78 12.78 -4.89
CA VAL A 66 6.24 11.86 -3.86
C VAL A 66 5.07 11.31 -3.08
N LEU A 67 5.21 10.07 -2.61
CA LEU A 67 4.27 9.47 -1.67
C LEU A 67 4.59 10.02 -0.29
N ASP A 68 3.69 10.86 0.24
CA ASP A 68 3.85 11.52 1.53
C ASP A 68 3.04 10.78 2.60
N LEU A 69 3.71 10.46 3.69
CA LEU A 69 3.17 9.66 4.80
C LEU A 69 2.50 10.53 5.88
N GLY A 70 2.22 11.80 5.59
CA GLY A 70 1.64 12.72 6.56
C GLY A 70 2.57 12.97 7.76
N ALA A 71 2.02 13.49 8.85
CA ALA A 71 2.79 13.65 10.07
C ALA A 71 3.21 12.26 10.58
N PRO A 72 4.53 12.02 10.78
CA PRO A 72 4.99 10.75 11.30
C PRO A 72 4.42 10.49 12.69
N ASP A 73 4.05 9.24 12.96
CA ASP A 73 3.67 8.76 14.30
C ASP A 73 4.29 7.38 14.53
N ILE A 74 4.32 6.95 15.77
CA ILE A 74 4.71 5.61 16.16
C ILE A 74 3.42 4.79 16.33
N PRO A 75 3.19 3.76 15.49
CA PRO A 75 2.03 2.89 15.64
C PRO A 75 2.05 2.16 16.99
N ALA A 76 0.88 1.85 17.52
CA ALA A 76 0.78 1.14 18.79
C ALA A 76 1.40 -0.27 18.75
N SER A 77 1.36 -0.93 17.58
CA SER A 77 2.06 -2.19 17.32
C SER A 77 3.59 -2.12 17.52
N GLU A 78 4.17 -0.92 17.41
CA GLU A 78 5.61 -0.70 17.48
C GLU A 78 6.09 -0.18 18.83
N TYR A 79 5.22 -0.01 19.82
CA TYR A 79 5.62 0.47 21.16
C TYR A 79 6.63 -0.45 21.84
N ALA A 80 6.51 -1.77 21.64
CA ALA A 80 7.47 -2.74 22.15
C ALA A 80 8.86 -2.57 21.51
N GLU A 81 8.92 -2.23 20.22
CA GLU A 81 10.17 -1.97 19.51
C GLU A 81 10.85 -0.70 20.04
N VAL A 82 10.09 0.37 20.24
CA VAL A 82 10.60 1.62 20.84
C VAL A 82 11.15 1.37 22.23
N ALA A 83 10.44 0.57 23.05
CA ALA A 83 10.91 0.20 24.38
C ALA A 83 12.21 -0.64 24.32
N ARG A 84 12.31 -1.55 23.33
CA ARG A 84 13.54 -2.33 23.09
C ARG A 84 14.70 -1.43 22.68
N GLN A 85 14.51 -0.50 21.74
CA GLN A 85 15.54 0.46 21.30
C GLN A 85 16.08 1.27 22.49
N ALA A 86 15.20 1.74 23.38
CA ALA A 86 15.60 2.44 24.59
C ALA A 86 16.38 1.53 25.58
N ALA A 87 15.96 0.27 25.73
CA ALA A 87 16.66 -0.71 26.58
C ALA A 87 18.05 -1.07 26.02
N ASP A 88 18.20 -1.06 24.68
CA ASP A 88 19.48 -1.29 23.97
C ASP A 88 20.41 -0.05 24.02
N GLY A 89 20.01 1.02 24.71
CA GLY A 89 20.83 2.20 24.97
C GLY A 89 20.70 3.32 23.96
N MET A 90 19.71 3.29 23.05
CA MET A 90 19.40 4.45 22.23
C MET A 90 18.81 5.57 23.08
N THR A 91 19.26 6.80 22.86
CA THR A 91 18.65 7.96 23.51
C THR A 91 17.28 8.28 22.91
N VAL A 92 16.41 8.93 23.66
CA VAL A 92 15.09 9.36 23.17
C VAL A 92 15.22 10.20 21.89
N ALA A 93 16.24 11.04 21.80
CA ALA A 93 16.51 11.85 20.59
C ALA A 93 16.89 10.98 19.38
N MET A 94 17.69 9.93 19.57
CA MET A 94 18.05 8.98 18.49
C MET A 94 16.82 8.21 18.01
N ILE A 95 15.98 7.77 18.93
CA ILE A 95 14.72 7.08 18.60
C ILE A 95 13.77 8.05 17.86
N ALA A 96 13.66 9.28 18.32
CA ALA A 96 12.85 10.32 17.66
C ALA A 96 13.29 10.58 16.23
N ASP A 97 14.60 10.62 15.98
CA ASP A 97 15.19 10.75 14.64
C ASP A 97 14.90 9.51 13.78
N ASP A 98 15.12 8.32 14.32
CA ASP A 98 14.88 7.03 13.63
C ASP A 98 13.42 6.89 13.18
N TRP A 99 12.48 7.25 14.05
CA TRP A 99 11.04 7.24 13.75
C TRP A 99 10.53 8.53 13.06
N SER A 100 11.38 9.56 12.91
CA SER A 100 11.02 10.87 12.38
C SER A 100 9.84 11.53 13.11
N VAL A 101 9.78 11.36 14.42
CA VAL A 101 8.76 11.93 15.32
C VAL A 101 9.39 12.94 16.27
N SER A 102 8.58 13.63 17.09
CA SER A 102 9.12 14.50 18.13
C SER A 102 9.64 13.68 19.34
N VAL A 103 10.56 14.26 20.10
CA VAL A 103 11.07 13.69 21.35
C VAL A 103 9.92 13.45 22.33
N GLU A 104 8.99 14.39 22.44
CA GLU A 104 7.81 14.28 23.32
C GLU A 104 6.94 13.08 22.95
N ARG A 105 6.87 12.75 21.64
CA ARG A 105 6.11 11.56 21.18
C ARG A 105 6.77 10.28 21.64
N VAL A 106 8.09 10.15 21.55
CA VAL A 106 8.82 8.99 22.06
C VAL A 106 8.65 8.86 23.58
N GLU A 107 8.73 9.97 24.32
CA GLU A 107 8.52 9.99 25.77
C GLU A 107 7.09 9.50 26.13
N GLN A 108 6.06 9.92 25.38
CA GLN A 108 4.68 9.45 25.54
C GLN A 108 4.57 7.93 25.32
N VAL A 109 5.22 7.41 24.26
CA VAL A 109 5.24 5.97 23.98
C VAL A 109 5.93 5.20 25.08
N LEU A 110 7.09 5.65 25.56
CA LEU A 110 7.84 5.01 26.65
C LEU A 110 7.12 5.09 28.00
N ALA A 111 6.33 6.14 28.23
CA ALA A 111 5.51 6.29 29.42
C ALA A 111 4.18 5.52 29.35
N HIS A 112 3.83 4.96 28.19
CA HIS A 112 2.55 4.28 28.02
C HIS A 112 2.48 3.02 28.89
N THR A 113 1.48 2.97 29.77
CA THR A 113 1.21 1.84 30.67
C THR A 113 -0.20 1.36 30.45
N GLY A 114 -0.39 0.29 29.71
CA GLY A 114 -1.72 -0.27 29.44
C GLY A 114 -1.74 -1.09 28.16
N ALA A 115 -2.93 -1.54 27.77
CA ALA A 115 -3.09 -2.10 26.43
C ALA A 115 -2.84 -0.97 25.42
N PRO A 116 -2.02 -1.22 24.37
CA PRO A 116 -1.83 -0.22 23.32
C PRO A 116 -3.18 0.16 22.69
N GLU A 117 -3.37 1.45 22.40
CA GLU A 117 -4.51 1.88 21.61
C GLU A 117 -4.43 1.19 20.23
N PRO A 118 -5.57 0.81 19.65
CA PRO A 118 -5.56 0.25 18.30
C PRO A 118 -4.90 1.25 17.35
N ASP A 119 -4.06 0.73 16.45
CA ASP A 119 -3.42 1.54 15.43
C ASP A 119 -4.45 2.38 14.69
N ARG A 120 -4.27 3.67 14.72
CA ARG A 120 -5.06 4.58 13.90
C ARG A 120 -4.51 4.47 12.48
N THR A 121 -5.11 3.61 11.68
CA THR A 121 -4.80 3.59 10.25
C THR A 121 -5.00 5.00 9.70
N PRO A 122 -3.97 5.63 9.14
CA PRO A 122 -4.10 7.00 8.69
C PRO A 122 -5.14 7.08 7.57
N VAL A 123 -5.94 8.14 7.60
CA VAL A 123 -6.79 8.47 6.45
C VAL A 123 -5.88 8.86 5.30
N THR A 124 -6.20 8.42 4.10
CA THR A 124 -5.38 8.65 2.91
C THR A 124 -6.22 9.20 1.77
N THR A 125 -5.55 9.73 0.74
CA THR A 125 -6.18 10.01 -0.55
C THR A 125 -6.27 8.75 -1.41
N ILE A 126 -7.11 8.77 -2.45
CA ILE A 126 -7.13 7.73 -3.49
C ILE A 126 -5.76 7.63 -4.17
N ALA A 127 -5.13 8.77 -4.43
CA ALA A 127 -3.79 8.85 -5.01
C ALA A 127 -2.76 8.07 -4.19
N TRP A 128 -2.79 8.24 -2.87
CA TRP A 128 -1.88 7.51 -1.99
C TRP A 128 -2.11 6.00 -2.05
N ARG A 129 -3.37 5.55 -1.94
CA ARG A 129 -3.71 4.12 -1.96
C ARG A 129 -3.31 3.46 -3.28
N LEU A 130 -3.60 4.12 -4.41
CA LEU A 130 -3.23 3.60 -5.72
C LEU A 130 -1.70 3.56 -5.91
N ALA A 131 -0.99 4.60 -5.46
CA ALA A 131 0.47 4.64 -5.51
C ALA A 131 1.11 3.58 -4.59
N HIS A 132 0.55 3.37 -3.39
CA HIS A 132 0.98 2.31 -2.47
C HIS A 132 0.86 0.93 -3.13
N LEU A 133 -0.31 0.61 -3.68
CA LEU A 133 -0.50 -0.65 -4.41
C LEU A 133 0.43 -0.76 -5.61
N HIS A 134 0.69 0.34 -6.34
CA HIS A 134 1.63 0.33 -7.45
C HIS A 134 3.04 -0.07 -6.99
N VAL A 135 3.53 0.50 -5.90
CA VAL A 135 4.83 0.13 -5.30
C VAL A 135 4.86 -1.34 -4.89
N GLN A 136 3.80 -1.81 -4.24
CA GLN A 136 3.65 -3.20 -3.80
C GLN A 136 3.72 -4.19 -4.97
N PHE A 137 2.93 -3.96 -6.02
CA PHE A 137 2.91 -4.85 -7.19
C PHE A 137 4.18 -4.75 -8.03
N ALA A 138 4.78 -3.55 -8.15
CA ALA A 138 6.05 -3.38 -8.84
C ALA A 138 7.17 -4.13 -8.13
N GLY A 139 7.27 -3.97 -6.83
CA GLY A 139 8.23 -4.70 -6.00
C GLY A 139 7.96 -6.19 -5.98
N GLY A 140 6.71 -6.59 -5.76
CA GLY A 140 6.31 -8.00 -5.79
C GLY A 140 6.70 -8.67 -7.10
N TRP A 141 6.44 -8.02 -8.24
CA TRP A 141 6.83 -8.54 -9.55
C TRP A 141 8.35 -8.59 -9.73
N GLU A 142 9.06 -7.49 -9.42
CA GLU A 142 10.52 -7.40 -9.61
C GLU A 142 11.27 -8.45 -8.77
N TRP A 143 10.85 -8.67 -7.51
CA TRP A 143 11.51 -9.58 -6.58
C TRP A 143 11.03 -11.03 -6.66
N THR A 144 9.95 -11.31 -7.40
CA THR A 144 9.46 -12.67 -7.67
C THR A 144 9.87 -13.16 -9.05
N PHE A 145 9.59 -12.37 -10.08
CA PHE A 145 9.74 -12.75 -11.48
C PHE A 145 10.80 -11.94 -12.23
N GLY A 146 11.23 -10.81 -11.67
CA GLY A 146 12.18 -9.89 -12.29
C GLY A 146 13.64 -10.16 -11.93
N ALA A 147 14.47 -9.14 -12.16
CA ALA A 147 15.92 -9.21 -11.95
C ALA A 147 16.36 -9.09 -10.49
N ARG A 148 15.46 -8.75 -9.57
CA ARG A 148 15.66 -8.58 -8.12
C ARG A 148 16.72 -7.52 -7.78
N ARG A 149 16.68 -6.41 -8.50
CA ARG A 149 17.72 -5.36 -8.41
C ARG A 149 17.19 -3.98 -8.06
N GLN A 150 15.91 -3.71 -8.34
CA GLN A 150 15.35 -2.37 -8.18
C GLN A 150 14.61 -2.25 -6.86
N ASP A 151 14.89 -1.16 -6.14
CA ASP A 151 14.05 -0.74 -5.03
C ASP A 151 12.72 -0.20 -5.61
N PRO A 152 11.58 -0.83 -5.31
CA PRO A 152 10.29 -0.39 -5.84
C PRO A 152 9.93 1.04 -5.44
N LYS A 153 10.40 1.52 -4.29
CA LYS A 153 10.18 2.91 -3.83
C LYS A 153 10.88 3.94 -4.70
N LEU A 154 11.95 3.54 -5.39
CA LEU A 154 12.72 4.41 -6.29
C LEU A 154 12.41 4.19 -7.76
N SER A 155 11.65 3.14 -8.11
CA SER A 155 11.35 2.78 -9.50
C SER A 155 10.00 3.27 -10.00
N VAL A 156 9.08 3.64 -9.09
CA VAL A 156 7.73 4.12 -9.43
C VAL A 156 7.72 5.63 -9.50
N ASP A 157 7.55 6.18 -10.71
CA ASP A 157 7.35 7.62 -10.92
C ASP A 157 5.86 7.96 -10.74
N PHE A 158 5.56 8.73 -9.69
CA PHE A 158 4.19 9.10 -9.34
C PHE A 158 3.69 10.27 -10.21
N THR A 159 2.38 10.33 -10.43
CA THR A 159 1.73 11.34 -11.26
C THR A 159 0.45 11.88 -10.60
N PRO A 160 0.14 13.17 -10.73
CA PRO A 160 -1.11 13.75 -10.26
C PRO A 160 -2.31 13.41 -11.16
N SER A 161 -2.08 12.84 -12.33
CA SER A 161 -3.13 12.46 -13.25
C SER A 161 -3.70 11.09 -12.92
N ALA A 162 -4.96 11.04 -12.56
CA ALA A 162 -5.71 9.81 -12.28
C ALA A 162 -5.68 8.86 -13.48
N ALA A 163 -5.90 9.37 -14.70
CA ALA A 163 -5.90 8.55 -15.91
C ALA A 163 -4.53 7.89 -16.15
N SER A 164 -3.44 8.64 -16.01
CA SER A 164 -2.08 8.11 -16.18
C SER A 164 -1.72 7.13 -15.06
N ALA A 165 -2.13 7.40 -13.83
CA ALA A 165 -1.89 6.50 -12.70
C ALA A 165 -2.62 5.16 -12.89
N LEU A 166 -3.90 5.20 -13.32
CA LEU A 166 -4.69 4.00 -13.59
C LEU A 166 -4.14 3.17 -14.74
N ASP A 167 -3.74 3.80 -15.85
CA ASP A 167 -3.16 3.09 -17.00
C ASP A 167 -1.91 2.29 -16.61
N ARG A 168 -0.96 2.97 -15.94
CA ARG A 168 0.26 2.32 -15.43
C ARG A 168 -0.04 1.23 -14.41
N PHE A 169 -0.98 1.46 -13.51
CA PHE A 169 -1.36 0.51 -12.48
C PHE A 169 -1.97 -0.76 -13.08
N TRP A 170 -2.93 -0.64 -14.00
CA TRP A 170 -3.55 -1.79 -14.62
C TRP A 170 -2.57 -2.59 -15.48
N THR A 171 -1.67 -1.92 -16.20
CA THR A 171 -0.58 -2.60 -16.93
C THR A 171 0.27 -3.46 -16.00
N LEU A 172 0.59 -2.97 -14.82
CA LEU A 172 1.37 -3.69 -13.82
C LEU A 172 0.58 -4.85 -13.19
N VAL A 173 -0.68 -4.61 -12.84
CA VAL A 173 -1.59 -5.63 -12.28
C VAL A 173 -1.78 -6.79 -13.26
N ASP A 174 -1.97 -6.49 -14.56
CA ASP A 174 -2.08 -7.50 -15.61
C ASP A 174 -0.78 -8.32 -15.73
N ARG A 175 0.37 -7.63 -15.72
CA ARG A 175 1.69 -8.29 -15.74
C ARG A 175 1.89 -9.21 -14.54
N TRP A 176 1.53 -8.78 -13.32
CA TRP A 176 1.57 -9.61 -12.12
C TRP A 176 0.70 -10.83 -12.27
N ARG A 177 -0.56 -10.62 -12.60
CA ARG A 177 -1.56 -11.69 -12.78
C ARG A 177 -1.13 -12.74 -13.80
N ASP A 178 -0.60 -12.30 -14.96
CA ASP A 178 -0.15 -13.21 -16.03
C ASP A 178 1.10 -14.00 -15.61
N SER A 179 2.02 -13.38 -14.87
CA SER A 179 3.19 -14.06 -14.32
C SER A 179 2.78 -15.12 -13.29
N VAL A 180 1.84 -14.80 -12.40
CA VAL A 180 1.30 -15.73 -11.40
C VAL A 180 0.56 -16.90 -12.06
N ALA A 181 -0.15 -16.67 -13.17
CA ALA A 181 -0.87 -17.74 -13.88
C ALA A 181 0.05 -18.84 -14.44
N GLY A 182 1.35 -18.55 -14.59
CA GLY A 182 2.36 -19.52 -15.01
C GLY A 182 3.02 -20.31 -13.88
N VAL A 183 2.66 -20.04 -12.61
CA VAL A 183 3.26 -20.69 -11.44
C VAL A 183 2.74 -22.12 -11.28
N THR A 184 3.61 -23.03 -10.86
CA THR A 184 3.25 -24.44 -10.56
C THR A 184 2.92 -24.61 -9.07
N ASP A 185 2.25 -25.72 -8.73
CA ASP A 185 1.96 -26.05 -7.31
C ASP A 185 3.26 -26.22 -6.49
N GLU A 186 4.33 -26.75 -7.09
CA GLU A 186 5.64 -26.85 -6.44
C GLU A 186 6.22 -25.46 -6.12
N GLN A 187 6.09 -24.51 -7.05
CA GLN A 187 6.53 -23.13 -6.84
C GLN A 187 5.69 -22.40 -5.78
N LEU A 188 4.40 -22.71 -5.68
CA LEU A 188 3.55 -22.18 -4.60
C LEU A 188 4.04 -22.60 -3.21
N ASP A 189 4.57 -23.82 -3.08
CA ASP A 189 5.08 -24.33 -1.80
C ASP A 189 6.55 -23.97 -1.55
N THR A 190 7.21 -23.32 -2.52
CA THR A 190 8.63 -22.98 -2.38
C THR A 190 8.82 -21.74 -1.50
N VAL A 191 9.57 -21.92 -0.42
CA VAL A 191 10.08 -20.82 0.42
C VAL A 191 11.17 -20.07 -0.35
N GLY A 192 11.10 -18.73 -0.34
CA GLY A 192 12.06 -17.88 -1.04
C GLY A 192 11.87 -17.83 -2.57
N PHE A 193 10.77 -18.37 -3.11
CA PHE A 193 10.39 -18.17 -4.50
C PHE A 193 10.21 -16.68 -4.81
N SER A 194 9.47 -15.97 -3.97
CA SER A 194 9.50 -14.50 -3.90
C SER A 194 10.56 -14.06 -2.88
N GLN A 195 11.36 -13.07 -3.24
CA GLN A 195 12.31 -12.44 -2.34
C GLN A 195 11.94 -10.98 -2.06
N TYR A 196 10.66 -10.67 -2.18
CA TYR A 196 10.15 -9.32 -1.90
C TYR A 196 10.43 -8.95 -0.43
N PRO A 197 11.20 -7.87 -0.19
CA PRO A 197 11.74 -7.58 1.14
C PRO A 197 10.72 -6.97 2.11
N TYR A 198 9.49 -6.68 1.66
CA TYR A 198 8.47 -5.99 2.43
C TYR A 198 7.21 -6.85 2.57
N GLY A 199 6.75 -7.04 3.80
CA GLY A 199 5.42 -7.60 4.09
C GLY A 199 5.31 -9.13 4.07
N SER A 200 6.41 -9.88 3.91
CA SER A 200 6.41 -11.34 4.07
C SER A 200 7.52 -11.79 5.00
N ALA A 201 7.27 -12.85 5.78
CA ALA A 201 8.32 -13.48 6.56
C ALA A 201 9.31 -14.22 5.62
N PRO A 202 10.61 -14.27 5.96
CA PRO A 202 11.61 -14.96 5.14
C PRO A 202 11.29 -16.44 4.89
N ASP A 203 10.52 -17.05 5.80
CA ASP A 203 10.15 -18.47 5.75
C ASP A 203 8.77 -18.72 5.11
N ASP A 204 8.12 -17.69 4.59
CA ASP A 204 6.82 -17.84 3.94
C ASP A 204 6.96 -18.54 2.59
N PRO A 205 6.17 -19.60 2.33
CA PRO A 205 6.03 -20.16 1.00
C PRO A 205 5.31 -19.16 0.08
N PHE A 206 5.55 -19.27 -1.23
CA PHE A 206 4.98 -18.30 -2.18
C PHE A 206 3.44 -18.20 -2.12
N VAL A 207 2.75 -19.27 -1.76
CA VAL A 207 1.29 -19.24 -1.58
C VAL A 207 0.86 -18.24 -0.51
N GLY A 208 1.64 -18.09 0.57
CA GLY A 208 1.40 -17.09 1.61
C GLY A 208 1.61 -15.66 1.09
N VAL A 209 2.71 -15.43 0.36
CA VAL A 209 3.01 -14.14 -0.28
C VAL A 209 1.91 -13.75 -1.28
N LEU A 210 1.45 -14.71 -2.10
CA LEU A 210 0.38 -14.48 -3.08
C LEU A 210 -0.96 -14.18 -2.40
N SER A 211 -1.29 -14.91 -1.33
CA SER A 211 -2.49 -14.64 -0.52
C SER A 211 -2.45 -13.25 0.11
N GLY A 212 -1.28 -12.83 0.62
CA GLY A 212 -1.04 -11.48 1.13
C GLY A 212 -1.23 -10.40 0.07
N ALA A 213 -0.69 -10.59 -1.14
CA ALA A 213 -0.87 -9.67 -2.24
C ALA A 213 -2.35 -9.51 -2.66
N ASN A 214 -3.11 -10.61 -2.66
CA ASN A 214 -4.54 -10.56 -2.90
C ASN A 214 -5.29 -9.78 -1.81
N LEU A 215 -4.93 -10.02 -0.54
CA LEU A 215 -5.52 -9.31 0.60
C LEU A 215 -5.27 -7.80 0.53
N GLU A 216 -4.03 -7.39 0.25
CA GLU A 216 -3.64 -5.99 0.06
C GLU A 216 -4.46 -5.34 -1.07
N PHE A 217 -4.57 -6.02 -2.22
CA PHE A 217 -5.35 -5.53 -3.33
C PHE A 217 -6.82 -5.33 -2.96
N ILE A 218 -7.47 -6.34 -2.37
CA ILE A 218 -8.89 -6.31 -1.99
C ILE A 218 -9.14 -5.20 -0.96
N HIS A 219 -8.30 -5.14 0.08
CA HIS A 219 -8.41 -4.19 1.16
C HIS A 219 -8.34 -2.75 0.63
N HIS A 220 -7.29 -2.41 -0.10
CA HIS A 220 -7.09 -1.04 -0.58
C HIS A 220 -8.08 -0.64 -1.70
N MET A 221 -8.52 -1.58 -2.53
CA MET A 221 -9.59 -1.28 -3.50
C MET A 221 -10.94 -1.00 -2.82
N ALA A 222 -11.24 -1.65 -1.70
CA ALA A 222 -12.44 -1.35 -0.90
C ALA A 222 -12.34 0.05 -0.25
N GLU A 223 -11.17 0.42 0.26
CA GLU A 223 -10.93 1.77 0.81
C GLU A 223 -11.06 2.86 -0.27
N ILE A 224 -10.48 2.65 -1.45
CA ILE A 224 -10.64 3.57 -2.59
C ILE A 224 -12.13 3.71 -2.98
N ALA A 225 -12.86 2.60 -3.01
CA ALA A 225 -14.28 2.61 -3.32
C ALA A 225 -15.07 3.46 -2.30
N LEU A 226 -14.76 3.33 -0.99
CA LEU A 226 -15.35 4.15 0.06
C LEU A 226 -15.00 5.63 -0.10
N LEU A 227 -13.75 5.97 -0.40
CA LEU A 227 -13.33 7.36 -0.63
C LEU A 227 -14.08 7.99 -1.80
N ARG A 228 -14.33 7.24 -2.87
CA ARG A 228 -15.16 7.68 -4.00
C ARG A 228 -16.59 7.96 -3.61
N ASP A 229 -17.19 7.12 -2.77
CA ASP A 229 -18.56 7.33 -2.29
C ASP A 229 -18.65 8.59 -1.40
N LEU A 230 -17.66 8.82 -0.54
CA LEU A 230 -17.56 10.03 0.28
C LEU A 230 -17.37 11.30 -0.58
N TRP A 231 -16.54 11.24 -1.61
CA TRP A 231 -16.36 12.35 -2.56
C TRP A 231 -17.68 12.73 -3.23
N ARG A 232 -18.43 11.77 -3.72
CA ARG A 232 -19.74 11.99 -4.39
C ARG A 232 -20.78 12.55 -3.42
N ALA A 233 -20.83 12.04 -2.20
CA ALA A 233 -21.77 12.52 -1.18
C ALA A 233 -21.49 13.99 -0.79
N ARG A 234 -20.24 14.42 -0.74
CA ARG A 234 -19.84 15.81 -0.50
C ARG A 234 -20.42 16.78 -1.54
N SER A 235 -20.34 16.41 -2.84
CA SER A 235 -20.82 17.24 -3.94
C SER A 235 -22.34 17.44 -3.89
N THR A 236 -23.08 16.45 -3.40
CA THR A 236 -24.54 16.53 -3.27
C THR A 236 -24.96 17.49 -2.15
N SER A 237 -24.20 17.52 -1.05
CA SER A 237 -24.48 18.40 0.11
C SER A 237 -24.20 19.87 -0.21
N ALA A 238 -23.17 20.16 -1.03
CA ALA A 238 -22.83 21.52 -1.43
C ALA A 238 -23.83 22.16 -2.42
N SER A 239 -24.64 21.34 -3.10
CA SER A 239 -25.66 21.79 -4.04
C SER A 239 -27.02 22.09 -3.39
N GLN A 240 -27.17 21.79 -2.09
CA GLN A 240 -28.43 21.97 -1.31
C GLN A 240 -28.34 23.14 -0.31
N SER A 241 -27.22 23.82 -0.20
CA SER A 241 -26.95 25.00 0.62
C SER A 241 -26.82 26.25 -0.24
#